data_8cbf2d59b7cd0638712332fea15fc0ab
#
_entry.id   8cbf2d59b7cd0638712332fea15fc0ab
#
_cell.length_a   1.000
_cell.length_b   1.000
_cell.length_c   1.000
_cell.angle_alpha   90.00
_cell.angle_beta   90.00
_cell.angle_gamma   90.00
#
_symmetry.space_group_name_H-M   'P 1'
#
loop_
_entity.id
_entity.type
_entity.pdbx_description
1 polymer ?
#
loop_
_entity_poly.entity_id
_entity_poly.type
_entity_poly.pdbx_seq_one_letter_code
_entity_poly.pdbx_strand_id
1 'polypeptide(L)'
;QVDEHGQLQVNEHFQTNVPHIYAAGDIIGGHALASTAMASARMAMDHAFPLGGHFGLNDVTAGVKSPVSSFLPIGVWTIPEISMVGETEQGLRSKGVAHMVGRCRYDANPRGMLIAERRGLLKLLFSLPDEKLCGVHAIGDDACELIAAGLVAMTLGATCSTFIDTCFNYPSLSDLYKYAAYDALGCVDRGDVYRPVAPPRAPRYPQAGS
;
A
#
# COMPACT_ATOMS: atom_id res chain seq x y z
N GLN A 1 -14.46 -27.94 -4.03
CA GLN A 1 -13.28 -28.06 -4.91
C GLN A 1 -12.07 -27.47 -4.19
N VAL A 2 -10.94 -28.10 -4.41
CA VAL A 2 -9.64 -27.61 -3.91
C VAL A 2 -8.68 -27.46 -5.09
N ASP A 3 -7.70 -26.57 -4.95
CA ASP A 3 -6.63 -26.40 -5.92
C ASP A 3 -5.47 -27.40 -5.67
N GLU A 4 -4.40 -27.28 -6.42
CA GLU A 4 -3.19 -28.11 -6.31
C GLU A 4 -2.43 -27.96 -4.99
N HIS A 5 -2.68 -26.87 -4.27
CA HIS A 5 -2.10 -26.57 -2.95
C HIS A 5 -3.01 -27.00 -1.79
N GLY A 6 -4.18 -27.60 -2.07
CA GLY A 6 -5.16 -28.01 -1.08
C GLY A 6 -6.03 -26.85 -0.53
N GLN A 7 -6.03 -25.69 -1.19
CA GLN A 7 -6.81 -24.54 -0.80
C GLN A 7 -8.22 -24.62 -1.41
N LEU A 8 -9.23 -24.15 -0.67
CA LEU A 8 -10.60 -24.15 -1.18
C LEU A 8 -10.78 -23.08 -2.25
N GLN A 9 -11.31 -23.51 -3.41
CA GLN A 9 -11.68 -22.59 -4.48
C GLN A 9 -13.01 -21.90 -4.16
N VAL A 10 -13.02 -20.57 -4.25
CA VAL A 10 -14.22 -19.75 -4.04
C VAL A 10 -14.41 -18.77 -5.21
N ASN A 11 -15.64 -18.32 -5.38
CA ASN A 11 -15.96 -17.25 -6.32
C ASN A 11 -15.71 -15.86 -5.70
N GLU A 12 -16.07 -14.80 -6.42
CA GLU A 12 -15.95 -13.40 -5.99
C GLU A 12 -16.76 -13.04 -4.73
N HIS A 13 -17.70 -13.88 -4.35
CA HIS A 13 -18.54 -13.76 -3.15
C HIS A 13 -18.10 -14.69 -2.03
N PHE A 14 -16.92 -15.32 -2.14
CA PHE A 14 -16.40 -16.30 -1.20
C PHE A 14 -17.24 -17.57 -1.06
N GLN A 15 -18.15 -17.88 -2.03
CA GLN A 15 -18.87 -19.14 -2.09
C GLN A 15 -17.98 -20.23 -2.69
N THR A 16 -18.06 -21.43 -2.12
CA THR A 16 -17.48 -22.63 -2.74
C THR A 16 -18.33 -23.11 -3.93
N ASN A 17 -17.95 -24.22 -4.53
CA ASN A 17 -18.79 -24.88 -5.54
C ASN A 17 -20.12 -25.44 -4.97
N VAL A 18 -20.32 -25.39 -3.66
CA VAL A 18 -21.59 -25.70 -2.98
C VAL A 18 -22.22 -24.38 -2.54
N PRO A 19 -23.37 -23.93 -3.13
CA PRO A 19 -23.86 -22.56 -3.03
C PRO A 19 -24.17 -22.05 -1.61
N HIS A 20 -24.41 -22.92 -0.65
CA HIS A 20 -24.68 -22.55 0.74
C HIS A 20 -23.46 -22.68 1.65
N ILE A 21 -22.26 -22.97 1.09
CA ILE A 21 -21.01 -23.08 1.82
C ILE A 21 -20.06 -21.97 1.36
N TYR A 22 -19.59 -21.20 2.32
CA TYR A 22 -18.62 -20.13 2.13
C TYR A 22 -17.31 -20.48 2.79
N ALA A 23 -16.20 -19.92 2.31
CA ALA A 23 -14.90 -20.07 2.92
C ALA A 23 -14.14 -18.74 2.91
N ALA A 24 -13.38 -18.48 3.97
CA ALA A 24 -12.61 -17.26 4.15
C ALA A 24 -11.32 -17.52 4.94
N GLY A 25 -10.36 -16.63 4.83
CA GLY A 25 -9.07 -16.73 5.52
C GLY A 25 -8.10 -17.67 4.81
N ASP A 26 -7.15 -18.20 5.56
CA ASP A 26 -5.99 -18.92 5.02
C ASP A 26 -6.37 -20.15 4.19
N ILE A 27 -7.54 -20.75 4.46
CA ILE A 27 -8.01 -21.93 3.73
C ILE A 27 -8.33 -21.67 2.26
N ILE A 28 -8.58 -20.41 1.87
CA ILE A 28 -8.80 -20.01 0.46
C ILE A 28 -7.51 -19.50 -0.21
N GLY A 29 -6.39 -19.55 0.49
CA GLY A 29 -5.12 -19.04 0.00
C GLY A 29 -4.98 -17.52 0.04
N GLY A 30 -4.04 -16.99 -0.71
CA GLY A 30 -3.72 -15.55 -0.75
C GLY A 30 -2.80 -15.13 0.38
N HIS A 31 -3.08 -13.95 0.98
CA HIS A 31 -2.26 -13.43 2.07
C HIS A 31 -2.73 -14.00 3.40
N ALA A 32 -1.92 -14.82 4.04
CA ALA A 32 -2.18 -15.44 5.35
C ALA A 32 -2.09 -14.39 6.49
N LEU A 33 -3.03 -13.46 6.52
CA LEU A 33 -3.12 -12.37 7.50
C LEU A 33 -4.50 -12.34 8.16
N ALA A 34 -4.53 -12.12 9.47
CA ALA A 34 -5.77 -12.01 10.23
C ALA A 34 -6.71 -10.91 9.68
N SER A 35 -6.14 -9.78 9.24
CA SER A 35 -6.91 -8.68 8.64
C SER A 35 -7.62 -9.09 7.35
N THR A 36 -6.96 -9.86 6.47
CA THR A 36 -7.58 -10.37 5.23
C THR A 36 -8.62 -11.43 5.53
N ALA A 37 -8.37 -12.31 6.51
CA ALA A 37 -9.34 -13.32 6.95
C ALA A 37 -10.62 -12.66 7.49
N MET A 38 -10.49 -11.63 8.33
CA MET A 38 -11.63 -10.87 8.84
C MET A 38 -12.39 -10.13 7.74
N ALA A 39 -11.68 -9.53 6.78
CA ALA A 39 -12.31 -8.81 5.67
C ALA A 39 -13.07 -9.77 4.76
N SER A 40 -12.46 -10.87 4.33
CA SER A 40 -13.11 -11.88 3.48
C SER A 40 -14.32 -12.53 4.18
N ALA A 41 -14.24 -12.79 5.50
CA ALA A 41 -15.37 -13.32 6.25
C ALA A 41 -16.55 -12.34 6.31
N ARG A 42 -16.30 -11.02 6.51
CA ARG A 42 -17.36 -10.01 6.49
C ARG A 42 -18.07 -9.95 5.13
N MET A 43 -17.30 -10.01 4.05
CA MET A 43 -17.85 -9.99 2.70
C MET A 43 -18.64 -11.25 2.37
N ALA A 44 -18.15 -12.42 2.79
CA ALA A 44 -18.88 -13.68 2.68
C ALA A 44 -20.24 -13.61 3.40
N MET A 45 -20.24 -13.03 4.61
CA MET A 45 -21.46 -12.87 5.42
C MET A 45 -22.43 -11.85 4.84
N ASP A 46 -21.94 -10.74 4.30
CA ASP A 46 -22.79 -9.73 3.66
C ASP A 46 -23.51 -10.30 2.42
N HIS A 47 -22.80 -11.11 1.65
CA HIS A 47 -23.42 -11.83 0.53
C HIS A 47 -24.40 -12.92 0.96
N ALA A 48 -24.05 -13.70 1.99
CA ALA A 48 -24.88 -14.80 2.48
C ALA A 48 -26.19 -14.31 3.13
N PHE A 49 -26.12 -13.15 3.80
CA PHE A 49 -27.22 -12.56 4.58
C PHE A 49 -27.31 -11.06 4.30
N PRO A 50 -27.88 -10.66 3.15
CA PRO A 50 -27.96 -9.25 2.81
C PRO A 50 -28.80 -8.48 3.82
N LEU A 51 -28.16 -7.73 4.69
CA LEU A 51 -28.78 -6.96 5.79
C LEU A 51 -29.18 -5.53 5.36
N GLY A 52 -29.62 -5.36 4.12
CA GLY A 52 -30.15 -4.09 3.62
C GLY A 52 -29.15 -2.92 3.58
N GLY A 53 -27.89 -3.20 3.25
CA GLY A 53 -26.89 -2.16 3.03
C GLY A 53 -26.28 -1.53 4.29
N HIS A 54 -26.48 -2.13 5.47
CA HIS A 54 -26.02 -1.56 6.74
C HIS A 54 -24.50 -1.62 6.94
N PHE A 55 -23.76 -2.38 6.12
CA PHE A 55 -22.30 -2.48 6.21
C PHE A 55 -21.54 -1.73 5.11
N GLY A 56 -22.26 -1.05 4.19
CA GLY A 56 -21.68 -0.10 3.23
C GLY A 56 -20.55 -0.61 2.32
N LEU A 57 -20.29 -1.93 2.30
CA LEU A 57 -19.20 -2.52 1.53
C LEU A 57 -19.54 -2.63 0.03
N ASN A 58 -20.82 -2.63 -0.34
CA ASN A 58 -21.26 -2.75 -1.73
C ASN A 58 -20.89 -1.53 -2.58
N ASP A 59 -20.81 -0.32 -2.01
CA ASP A 59 -20.47 0.89 -2.75
C ASP A 59 -18.94 1.08 -2.89
N VAL A 60 -18.16 0.55 -1.95
CA VAL A 60 -16.68 0.65 -1.98
C VAL A 60 -16.07 -0.39 -2.91
N THR A 61 -16.80 -1.48 -3.18
CA THR A 61 -16.32 -2.63 -3.96
C THR A 61 -16.83 -2.68 -5.38
N ALA A 62 -17.75 -1.80 -5.77
CA ALA A 62 -18.24 -1.70 -7.14
C ALA A 62 -17.08 -1.37 -8.10
N GLY A 63 -16.51 -2.40 -8.70
CA GLY A 63 -15.39 -2.29 -9.64
C GLY A 63 -14.01 -2.77 -9.13
N VAL A 64 -13.89 -3.21 -7.89
CA VAL A 64 -12.67 -3.79 -7.36
C VAL A 64 -12.76 -5.31 -7.45
N LYS A 65 -11.89 -5.92 -8.28
CA LYS A 65 -11.84 -7.39 -8.51
C LYS A 65 -11.52 -8.21 -7.23
N SER A 66 -11.09 -7.56 -6.18
CA SER A 66 -10.99 -8.09 -4.81
C SER A 66 -10.90 -6.91 -3.85
N PRO A 67 -11.90 -6.68 -2.99
CA PRO A 67 -11.88 -5.55 -2.04
C PRO A 67 -10.80 -5.67 -0.97
N VAL A 68 -10.24 -6.86 -0.80
CA VAL A 68 -9.15 -7.13 0.16
C VAL A 68 -7.78 -6.80 -0.42
N SER A 69 -7.64 -6.45 -1.70
CA SER A 69 -6.34 -6.50 -2.38
C SER A 69 -5.76 -5.17 -2.85
N SER A 70 -6.45 -4.05 -2.78
CA SER A 70 -5.91 -2.81 -3.35
C SER A 70 -4.71 -2.30 -2.56
N PHE A 71 -4.80 -2.28 -1.23
CA PHE A 71 -3.70 -1.90 -0.34
C PHE A 71 -3.73 -2.73 0.93
N LEU A 72 -2.83 -3.68 1.04
CA LEU A 72 -2.75 -4.56 2.19
C LEU A 72 -1.58 -4.12 3.08
N PRO A 73 -1.83 -3.67 4.32
CA PRO A 73 -0.77 -3.38 5.25
C PRO A 73 -0.18 -4.68 5.81
N ILE A 74 1.14 -4.75 5.85
CA ILE A 74 1.89 -5.85 6.44
C ILE A 74 2.65 -5.30 7.65
N GLY A 75 2.42 -5.88 8.82
CA GLY A 75 3.13 -5.57 10.04
C GLY A 75 3.93 -6.77 10.54
N VAL A 76 5.15 -6.52 11.00
CA VAL A 76 6.03 -7.52 11.62
C VAL A 76 6.46 -6.94 12.97
N TRP A 77 5.92 -7.52 14.05
CA TRP A 77 6.14 -7.06 15.43
C TRP A 77 7.44 -7.58 16.01
N THR A 78 8.53 -7.29 15.33
CA THR A 78 9.90 -7.48 15.80
C THR A 78 10.35 -6.30 16.67
N ILE A 79 11.60 -6.28 17.11
CA ILE A 79 12.24 -5.17 17.84
C ILE A 79 13.46 -4.72 17.03
N PRO A 80 13.37 -3.60 16.30
CA PRO A 80 12.21 -2.72 16.10
C PRO A 80 11.11 -3.35 15.22
N GLU A 81 9.88 -2.81 15.28
CA GLU A 81 8.79 -3.17 14.39
C GLU A 81 9.10 -2.77 12.94
N ILE A 82 8.54 -3.53 11.99
CA ILE A 82 8.62 -3.21 10.56
C ILE A 82 7.20 -3.25 10.00
N SER A 83 6.83 -2.26 9.22
CA SER A 83 5.54 -2.26 8.54
C SER A 83 5.62 -1.65 7.15
N MET A 84 4.73 -2.10 6.27
CA MET A 84 4.64 -1.57 4.91
C MET A 84 3.23 -1.67 4.35
N VAL A 85 2.94 -0.81 3.40
CA VAL A 85 1.75 -0.89 2.54
C VAL A 85 2.09 -0.37 1.14
N GLY A 86 1.50 -1.00 0.12
CA GLY A 86 1.67 -0.61 -1.28
C GLY A 86 2.97 -1.11 -1.90
N GLU A 87 3.49 -0.35 -2.85
CA GLU A 87 4.63 -0.73 -3.69
C GLU A 87 5.98 -0.59 -2.98
N THR A 88 6.93 -1.41 -3.41
CA THR A 88 8.34 -1.22 -3.07
C THR A 88 9.07 -0.42 -4.16
N GLU A 89 10.21 0.18 -3.83
CA GLU A 89 11.09 0.84 -4.81
C GLU A 89 11.49 -0.12 -5.94
N GLN A 90 11.83 -1.35 -5.59
CA GLN A 90 12.18 -2.42 -6.53
C GLN A 90 10.99 -2.78 -7.43
N GLY A 91 9.79 -2.87 -6.84
CA GLY A 91 8.54 -3.14 -7.57
C GLY A 91 8.23 -2.04 -8.59
N LEU A 92 8.34 -0.76 -8.19
CA LEU A 92 8.13 0.37 -9.09
C LEU A 92 9.16 0.40 -10.23
N ARG A 93 10.44 0.12 -9.93
CA ARG A 93 11.50 0.04 -10.94
C ARG A 93 11.25 -1.09 -11.93
N SER A 94 10.87 -2.28 -11.46
CA SER A 94 10.58 -3.41 -12.34
C SER A 94 9.37 -3.18 -13.26
N LYS A 95 8.39 -2.39 -12.78
CA LYS A 95 7.22 -1.97 -13.54
C LYS A 95 7.50 -0.76 -14.46
N GLY A 96 8.70 -0.19 -14.43
CA GLY A 96 9.06 1.01 -15.19
C GLY A 96 8.27 2.25 -14.76
N VAL A 97 7.83 2.33 -13.51
CA VAL A 97 7.07 3.48 -12.98
C VAL A 97 8.05 4.54 -12.48
N ALA A 98 7.99 5.73 -13.08
CA ALA A 98 8.74 6.88 -12.59
C ALA A 98 8.24 7.26 -11.20
N HIS A 99 9.18 7.50 -10.27
CA HIS A 99 8.82 7.80 -8.88
C HIS A 99 9.88 8.61 -8.16
N MET A 100 9.46 9.30 -7.10
CA MET A 100 10.31 9.95 -6.12
C MET A 100 10.17 9.26 -4.77
N VAL A 101 11.22 9.36 -3.96
CA VAL A 101 11.32 8.70 -2.66
C VAL A 101 11.64 9.74 -1.60
N GLY A 102 10.79 9.83 -0.60
CA GLY A 102 11.03 10.67 0.58
C GLY A 102 11.28 9.85 1.82
N ARG A 103 12.15 10.33 2.69
CA ARG A 103 12.54 9.67 3.94
C ARG A 103 12.56 10.65 5.09
N CYS A 104 12.12 10.20 6.24
CA CYS A 104 12.31 10.92 7.49
C CYS A 104 12.73 9.96 8.58
N ARG A 105 13.84 10.27 9.26
CA ARG A 105 14.34 9.48 10.39
C ARG A 105 13.64 9.90 11.67
N TYR A 106 13.48 8.96 12.60
CA TYR A 106 12.90 9.25 13.92
C TYR A 106 13.74 10.24 14.72
N ASP A 107 15.07 10.18 14.60
CA ASP A 107 15.97 11.10 15.29
C ASP A 107 15.92 12.55 14.74
N ALA A 108 15.31 12.77 13.59
CA ALA A 108 14.98 14.08 13.04
C ALA A 108 13.59 14.59 13.44
N ASN A 109 12.84 13.80 14.20
CA ASN A 109 11.48 14.12 14.63
C ASN A 109 11.43 14.31 16.15
N PRO A 110 10.80 15.36 16.69
CA PRO A 110 10.77 15.63 18.13
C PRO A 110 10.19 14.48 18.96
N ARG A 111 9.16 13.77 18.48
CA ARG A 111 8.62 12.61 19.19
C ARG A 111 9.60 11.45 19.21
N GLY A 112 10.28 11.17 18.10
CA GLY A 112 11.32 10.15 18.03
C GLY A 112 12.47 10.42 19.01
N MET A 113 12.89 11.69 19.13
CA MET A 113 13.88 12.11 20.12
C MET A 113 13.38 11.91 21.56
N LEU A 114 12.12 12.23 21.85
CA LEU A 114 11.54 12.09 23.20
C LEU A 114 11.45 10.63 23.65
N ILE A 115 11.13 9.71 22.73
CA ILE A 115 11.08 8.27 23.03
C ILE A 115 12.45 7.58 22.91
N ALA A 116 13.50 8.36 22.60
CA ALA A 116 14.86 7.88 22.40
C ALA A 116 15.05 6.85 21.27
N GLU A 117 14.09 6.76 20.32
CA GLU A 117 14.22 5.92 19.13
C GLU A 117 15.01 6.66 18.05
N ARG A 118 16.26 6.24 17.85
CA ARG A 118 17.17 6.89 16.91
C ARG A 118 17.32 6.13 15.59
N ARG A 119 16.86 4.89 15.50
CA ARG A 119 17.07 4.00 14.35
C ARG A 119 15.83 3.92 13.46
N GLY A 120 14.70 4.50 13.88
CA GLY A 120 13.48 4.48 13.14
C GLY A 120 13.54 5.30 11.85
N LEU A 121 12.78 4.88 10.86
CA LEU A 121 12.68 5.51 9.54
C LEU A 121 11.26 5.36 8.99
N LEU A 122 10.72 6.45 8.45
CA LEU A 122 9.58 6.42 7.54
C LEU A 122 10.05 6.71 6.11
N LYS A 123 9.64 5.88 5.15
CA LYS A 123 9.89 6.05 3.72
C LYS A 123 8.57 6.10 2.95
N LEU A 124 8.41 7.10 2.11
CA LEU A 124 7.27 7.30 1.22
C LEU A 124 7.71 7.18 -0.24
N LEU A 125 6.87 6.57 -1.06
CA LEU A 125 7.05 6.47 -2.50
C LEU A 125 5.90 7.18 -3.18
N PHE A 126 6.22 8.11 -4.09
CA PHE A 126 5.22 8.84 -4.86
C PHE A 126 5.47 8.61 -6.34
N SER A 127 4.42 8.24 -7.09
CA SER A 127 4.50 8.08 -8.54
C SER A 127 4.66 9.44 -9.24
N LEU A 128 5.21 9.43 -10.44
CA LEU A 128 5.31 10.62 -11.29
C LEU A 128 4.55 10.38 -12.62
N PRO A 129 3.91 11.42 -13.18
CA PRO A 129 3.94 12.82 -12.75
C PRO A 129 2.89 13.19 -11.69
N ASP A 130 1.97 12.29 -11.32
CA ASP A 130 0.77 12.59 -10.52
C ASP A 130 1.06 12.80 -9.03
N GLU A 131 2.28 12.53 -8.58
CA GLU A 131 2.74 12.63 -7.19
C GLU A 131 1.87 11.84 -6.19
N LYS A 132 1.15 10.80 -6.66
CA LYS A 132 0.30 9.96 -5.81
C LYS A 132 1.14 9.05 -4.93
N LEU A 133 0.74 8.96 -3.66
CA LEU A 133 1.34 8.00 -2.73
C LEU A 133 1.08 6.58 -3.23
N CYS A 134 2.14 5.82 -3.48
CA CYS A 134 2.05 4.45 -3.97
C CYS A 134 2.74 3.43 -3.08
N GLY A 135 3.49 3.86 -2.07
CA GLY A 135 4.09 2.96 -1.09
C GLY A 135 4.52 3.68 0.17
N VAL A 136 4.35 3.01 1.32
CA VAL A 136 4.79 3.46 2.63
C VAL A 136 5.51 2.33 3.33
N HIS A 137 6.66 2.64 3.92
CA HIS A 137 7.48 1.69 4.67
C HIS A 137 7.95 2.35 5.95
N ALA A 138 7.80 1.65 7.06
CA ALA A 138 8.24 2.13 8.36
C ALA A 138 9.05 1.05 9.10
N ILE A 139 10.04 1.49 9.84
CA ILE A 139 10.79 0.67 10.80
C ILE A 139 11.03 1.51 12.05
N GLY A 140 10.83 0.96 13.21
CA GLY A 140 11.00 1.65 14.49
C GLY A 140 9.85 1.34 15.43
N ASP A 141 9.86 1.94 16.61
CA ASP A 141 8.77 1.84 17.58
C ASP A 141 7.47 2.37 16.96
N ASP A 142 6.36 1.68 17.20
CA ASP A 142 5.02 2.01 16.68
C ASP A 142 4.93 2.04 15.13
N ALA A 143 5.85 1.39 14.41
CA ALA A 143 5.82 1.36 12.94
C ALA A 143 4.53 0.72 12.40
N CYS A 144 4.00 -0.29 13.09
CA CYS A 144 2.75 -0.97 12.73
C CYS A 144 1.51 -0.08 12.91
N GLU A 145 1.54 0.85 13.86
CA GLU A 145 0.49 1.86 14.05
C GLU A 145 0.66 3.02 13.05
N LEU A 146 1.89 3.45 12.83
CA LEU A 146 2.20 4.56 11.94
C LEU A 146 1.73 4.30 10.50
N ILE A 147 1.79 3.05 10.02
CA ILE A 147 1.41 2.66 8.66
C ILE A 147 -0.07 2.93 8.34
N ALA A 148 -0.95 2.95 9.34
CA ALA A 148 -2.39 3.11 9.16
C ALA A 148 -2.75 4.45 8.50
N ALA A 149 -2.04 5.53 8.84
CA ALA A 149 -2.23 6.84 8.21
C ALA A 149 -1.90 6.77 6.70
N GLY A 150 -0.82 6.10 6.34
CA GLY A 150 -0.44 5.89 4.95
C GLY A 150 -1.45 5.04 4.17
N LEU A 151 -1.96 3.97 4.78
CA LEU A 151 -2.99 3.13 4.17
C LEU A 151 -4.25 3.93 3.82
N VAL A 152 -4.76 4.72 4.78
CA VAL A 152 -5.95 5.57 4.55
C VAL A 152 -5.66 6.60 3.47
N ALA A 153 -4.51 7.27 3.53
CA ALA A 153 -4.08 8.24 2.54
C ALA A 153 -4.00 7.63 1.12
N MET A 154 -3.40 6.45 0.97
CA MET A 154 -3.34 5.73 -0.31
C MET A 154 -4.74 5.37 -0.82
N THR A 155 -5.61 4.89 0.04
CA THR A 155 -7.00 4.53 -0.32
C THR A 155 -7.77 5.75 -0.86
N LEU A 156 -7.49 6.94 -0.33
CA LEU A 156 -8.09 8.20 -0.77
C LEU A 156 -7.35 8.86 -1.94
N GLY A 157 -6.29 8.24 -2.45
CA GLY A 157 -5.52 8.78 -3.57
C GLY A 157 -4.69 10.01 -3.22
N ALA A 158 -4.22 10.11 -1.99
CA ALA A 158 -3.42 11.23 -1.50
C ALA A 158 -2.14 11.43 -2.33
N THR A 159 -1.74 12.69 -2.45
CA THR A 159 -0.53 13.13 -3.14
C THR A 159 0.52 13.63 -2.15
N CYS A 160 1.70 13.95 -2.65
CA CYS A 160 2.77 14.54 -1.84
C CYS A 160 2.30 15.82 -1.12
N SER A 161 1.57 16.70 -1.82
CA SER A 161 1.02 17.94 -1.24
C SER A 161 0.03 17.68 -0.10
N THR A 162 -0.72 16.56 -0.16
CA THR A 162 -1.65 16.19 0.93
C THR A 162 -0.95 16.15 2.28
N PHE A 163 0.25 15.58 2.35
CA PHE A 163 0.99 15.48 3.61
C PHE A 163 1.62 16.81 4.04
N ILE A 164 2.03 17.63 3.08
CA ILE A 164 2.61 18.94 3.34
C ILE A 164 1.56 19.90 3.92
N ASP A 165 0.36 19.88 3.35
CA ASP A 165 -0.75 20.78 3.74
C ASP A 165 -1.48 20.31 5.01
N THR A 166 -1.34 19.01 5.38
CA THR A 166 -1.98 18.48 6.59
C THR A 166 -1.32 19.02 7.85
N CYS A 167 -2.15 19.46 8.81
CA CYS A 167 -1.70 19.82 10.16
C CYS A 167 -1.68 18.57 11.02
N PHE A 168 -0.50 18.01 11.24
CA PHE A 168 -0.31 16.87 12.15
C PHE A 168 -0.20 17.30 13.60
N ASN A 169 -0.54 16.41 14.53
CA ASN A 169 -0.26 16.64 15.94
C ASN A 169 1.25 16.79 16.18
N TYR A 170 1.61 17.67 17.13
CA TYR A 170 3.01 17.92 17.47
C TYR A 170 3.21 17.92 18.99
N PRO A 171 4.19 17.19 19.55
CA PRO A 171 5.09 16.27 18.87
C PRO A 171 4.45 14.89 18.65
N SER A 172 4.51 14.35 17.43
CA SER A 172 4.01 13.01 17.10
C SER A 172 4.87 12.31 16.04
N LEU A 173 4.81 10.98 15.98
CA LEU A 173 5.45 10.23 14.89
C LEU A 173 4.70 10.42 13.56
N SER A 174 3.42 10.75 13.57
CA SER A 174 2.65 11.04 12.34
C SER A 174 3.20 12.25 11.58
N ASP A 175 3.88 13.19 12.26
CA ASP A 175 4.52 14.33 11.62
C ASP A 175 5.71 13.93 10.70
N LEU A 176 6.24 12.70 10.85
CA LEU A 176 7.23 12.14 9.94
C LEU A 176 6.75 12.13 8.48
N TYR A 177 5.44 11.95 8.26
CA TYR A 177 4.86 11.97 6.91
C TYR A 177 5.11 13.30 6.18
N LYS A 178 4.95 14.42 6.88
CA LYS A 178 5.22 15.76 6.32
C LYS A 178 6.67 15.91 5.91
N TYR A 179 7.60 15.55 6.80
CA TYR A 179 9.03 15.71 6.51
C TYR A 179 9.53 14.73 5.45
N ALA A 180 8.98 13.52 5.39
CA ALA A 180 9.26 12.60 4.31
C ALA A 180 8.71 13.11 2.96
N ALA A 181 7.55 13.79 2.95
CA ALA A 181 7.03 14.43 1.74
C ALA A 181 7.92 15.61 1.29
N TYR A 182 8.41 16.44 2.20
CA TYR A 182 9.38 17.49 1.86
C TYR A 182 10.69 16.89 1.29
N ASP A 183 11.20 15.80 1.86
CA ASP A 183 12.40 15.14 1.31
C ASP A 183 12.15 14.60 -0.10
N ALA A 184 10.95 14.05 -0.38
CA ALA A 184 10.58 13.58 -1.71
C ALA A 184 10.59 14.72 -2.74
N LEU A 185 10.05 15.89 -2.42
CA LEU A 185 10.12 17.07 -3.30
C LEU A 185 11.57 17.52 -3.51
N GLY A 186 12.38 17.54 -2.45
CA GLY A 186 13.79 17.87 -2.56
C GLY A 186 14.56 16.89 -3.46
N CYS A 187 14.13 15.63 -3.60
CA CYS A 187 14.71 14.69 -4.56
C CYS A 187 14.46 15.12 -6.02
N VAL A 188 13.30 15.72 -6.31
CA VAL A 188 12.99 16.25 -7.65
C VAL A 188 13.98 17.37 -8.02
N ASP A 189 14.20 18.31 -7.10
CA ASP A 189 15.10 19.44 -7.31
C ASP A 189 16.57 18.98 -7.49
N ARG A 190 16.98 17.93 -6.77
CA ARG A 190 18.31 17.34 -6.89
C ARG A 190 18.49 16.43 -8.10
N GLY A 191 17.42 16.11 -8.82
CA GLY A 191 17.45 15.13 -9.93
C GLY A 191 17.51 13.66 -9.48
N ASP A 192 17.30 13.38 -8.20
CA ASP A 192 17.37 12.03 -7.59
C ASP A 192 16.05 11.24 -7.73
N VAL A 193 15.37 11.40 -8.86
CA VAL A 193 14.14 10.68 -9.16
C VAL A 193 14.41 9.53 -10.11
N TYR A 194 13.78 8.39 -9.88
CA TYR A 194 13.81 7.31 -10.84
C TYR A 194 12.94 7.65 -12.05
N ARG A 195 13.53 7.61 -13.24
CA ARG A 195 12.83 7.68 -14.54
C ARG A 195 13.25 6.47 -15.38
N PRO A 196 12.31 5.68 -15.90
CA PRO A 196 12.67 4.58 -16.77
C PRO A 196 13.39 5.11 -18.00
N VAL A 197 14.49 4.47 -18.35
CA VAL A 197 15.17 4.76 -19.61
C VAL A 197 14.27 4.27 -20.74
N ALA A 198 13.88 5.14 -21.66
CA ALA A 198 13.12 4.73 -22.84
C ALA A 198 13.92 3.64 -23.58
N PRO A 199 13.28 2.54 -24.00
CA PRO A 199 13.97 1.54 -24.80
C PRO A 199 14.58 2.23 -26.04
N PRO A 200 15.79 1.82 -26.47
CA PRO A 200 16.39 2.38 -27.66
C PRO A 200 15.38 2.28 -28.81
N ARG A 201 15.18 3.38 -29.52
CA ARG A 201 14.29 3.37 -30.71
C ARG A 201 14.74 2.24 -31.61
N ALA A 202 13.83 1.33 -31.95
CA ALA A 202 14.11 0.30 -32.95
C ALA A 202 14.72 0.95 -34.20
N PRO A 203 15.80 0.40 -34.77
CA PRO A 203 16.39 0.95 -35.93
C PRO A 203 15.31 1.05 -37.03
N ARG A 204 15.12 2.24 -37.58
CA ARG A 204 14.26 2.40 -38.75
C ARG A 204 14.98 1.74 -39.93
N TYR A 205 14.60 0.52 -40.25
CA TYR A 205 14.99 -0.08 -41.51
C TYR A 205 14.34 0.74 -42.62
N PRO A 206 15.11 1.20 -43.62
CA PRO A 206 14.51 1.81 -44.79
C PRO A 206 13.57 0.79 -45.43
N GLN A 207 12.33 1.19 -45.68
CA GLN A 207 11.39 0.38 -46.42
C GLN A 207 12.01 0.13 -47.77
N ALA A 208 12.24 -1.15 -48.14
CA ALA A 208 12.70 -1.50 -49.47
C ALA A 208 11.67 -0.95 -50.46
N GLY A 209 12.14 -0.03 -51.32
CA GLY A 209 11.31 0.64 -52.32
C GLY A 209 10.64 -0.37 -53.21
N SER A 210 9.37 -0.14 -53.46
CA SER A 210 8.57 -0.72 -54.52
C SER A 210 9.11 -0.34 -55.90
#